data_3d5a801f3daf9cd5e685069e3a990d7b
#
_entry.id   3d5a801f3daf9cd5e685069e3a990d7b
#
_cell.length_a   1.000
_cell.length_b   1.000
_cell.length_c   1.000
_cell.angle_alpha   90.00
_cell.angle_beta   90.00
_cell.angle_gamma   90.00
#
_symmetry.space_group_name_H-M   'P 1'
#
loop_
_entity.id
_entity.type
_entity.pdbx_description
1 polymer ?
#
loop_
_entity_poly.entity_id
_entity_poly.type
_entity_poly.pdbx_seq_one_letter_code
_entity_poly.pdbx_strand_id
1 'polypeptide(L)'
;TSTLFLCWAAHAALYHYYGLQREIRGEKLSGVYWQNVSQPLSPLVRGFDDEFLVPHSRYAQVPKQKYQHHPDLHVLAEADATGAYLLQNSTGSRVFVTGHPEYDLTTLNDEYQRDLAAGLEPKVPENYYKQNDPAKGPHKLWQSHAFLLFSNWLNYYVYQALSLIHI
;
A
#
# COMPACT_ATOMS: atom_id res chain seq x y z
N THR A 1 0.43 15.25 15.32
CA THR A 1 0.11 15.22 13.88
C THR A 1 0.48 13.85 13.34
N SER A 2 -0.36 13.27 12.48
CA SER A 2 -0.09 11.99 11.82
C SER A 2 0.67 12.21 10.51
N THR A 3 1.58 11.29 10.19
CA THR A 3 2.29 11.23 8.92
C THR A 3 1.96 9.92 8.22
N LEU A 4 1.63 10.00 6.93
CA LEU A 4 1.39 8.84 6.08
C LEU A 4 2.55 8.69 5.10
N PHE A 5 3.20 7.54 5.12
CA PHE A 5 4.33 7.18 4.27
C PHE A 5 3.89 6.22 3.18
N LEU A 6 4.25 6.50 1.92
CA LEU A 6 3.87 5.68 0.76
C LEU A 6 5.09 4.92 0.20
N CYS A 7 4.90 3.65 -0.10
CA CYS A 7 5.81 2.73 -0.77
C CYS A 7 7.26 2.82 -0.28
N TRP A 8 8.19 3.39 -1.06
CA TRP A 8 9.59 3.51 -0.66
C TRP A 8 9.75 4.29 0.65
N ALA A 9 8.99 5.39 0.83
CA ALA A 9 9.00 6.16 2.06
C ALA A 9 8.49 5.34 3.26
N ALA A 10 7.50 4.46 3.06
CA ALA A 10 7.05 3.55 4.11
C ALA A 10 8.16 2.58 4.55
N HIS A 11 8.89 1.99 3.60
CA HIS A 11 10.02 1.13 3.92
C HIS A 11 11.16 1.89 4.61
N ALA A 12 11.47 3.10 4.15
CA ALA A 12 12.48 3.96 4.77
C ALA A 12 12.09 4.34 6.20
N ALA A 13 10.83 4.68 6.45
CA ALA A 13 10.32 5.02 7.76
C ALA A 13 10.27 3.79 8.70
N LEU A 14 9.86 2.62 8.21
CA LEU A 14 9.92 1.37 8.99
C LEU A 14 11.36 1.03 9.43
N TYR A 15 12.34 1.26 8.55
CA TYR A 15 13.74 1.11 8.92
C TYR A 15 14.19 2.18 9.93
N HIS A 16 13.88 3.45 9.66
CA HIS A 16 14.31 4.57 10.50
C HIS A 16 13.77 4.49 11.93
N TYR A 17 12.47 4.19 12.09
CA TYR A 17 11.82 4.20 13.41
C TYR A 17 11.91 2.87 14.15
N TYR A 18 12.04 1.76 13.44
CA TYR A 18 11.93 0.41 14.03
C TYR A 18 13.09 -0.53 13.67
N GLY A 19 14.05 -0.08 12.86
CA GLY A 19 15.17 -0.91 12.41
C GLY A 19 14.77 -2.06 11.47
N LEU A 20 13.57 -2.04 10.90
CA LEU A 20 13.06 -3.11 10.06
C LEU A 20 13.66 -3.03 8.65
N GLN A 21 14.68 -3.84 8.41
CA GLN A 21 15.33 -3.90 7.10
C GLN A 21 14.43 -4.58 6.08
N ARG A 22 14.30 -3.94 4.91
CA ARG A 22 13.70 -4.54 3.72
C ARG A 22 14.65 -5.57 3.10
N GLU A 23 14.06 -6.53 2.41
CA GLU A 23 14.77 -7.52 1.59
C GLU A 23 14.40 -7.35 0.13
N ILE A 24 15.37 -7.60 -0.76
CA ILE A 24 15.13 -7.53 -2.20
C ILE A 24 14.39 -8.81 -2.62
N ARG A 25 13.33 -8.65 -3.38
CA ARG A 25 12.60 -9.75 -4.00
C ARG A 25 13.38 -10.26 -5.21
N GLY A 26 13.25 -11.54 -5.50
CA GLY A 26 13.81 -12.13 -6.73
C GLY A 26 13.17 -11.59 -8.00
N GLU A 27 11.89 -11.12 -7.89
CA GLU A 27 11.12 -10.55 -8.98
C GLU A 27 10.42 -9.26 -8.55
N LYS A 28 10.21 -8.36 -9.51
CA LYS A 28 9.39 -7.15 -9.29
C LYS A 28 7.95 -7.54 -8.97
N LEU A 29 7.43 -7.03 -7.87
CA LEU A 29 6.00 -7.07 -7.59
C LEU A 29 5.36 -5.93 -8.40
N SER A 30 4.63 -6.27 -9.46
CA SER A 30 3.98 -5.29 -10.34
C SER A 30 2.57 -5.76 -10.70
N GLY A 31 1.58 -4.95 -10.37
CA GLY A 31 0.18 -5.28 -10.63
C GLY A 31 -0.77 -4.72 -9.59
N VAL A 32 -2.01 -5.22 -9.63
CA VAL A 32 -3.09 -4.85 -8.72
C VAL A 32 -3.48 -6.09 -7.91
N TYR A 33 -3.24 -6.05 -6.61
CA TYR A 33 -3.33 -7.22 -5.74
C TYR A 33 -4.45 -7.09 -4.73
N TRP A 34 -5.16 -8.18 -4.51
CA TRP A 34 -6.12 -8.29 -3.43
C TRP A 34 -5.45 -8.16 -2.07
N GLN A 35 -6.06 -7.37 -1.20
CA GLN A 35 -5.68 -7.20 0.19
C GLN A 35 -6.84 -7.60 1.09
N ASN A 36 -6.54 -8.18 2.24
CA ASN A 36 -7.54 -8.54 3.26
C ASN A 36 -7.45 -7.56 4.43
N VAL A 37 -8.59 -7.05 4.88
CA VAL A 37 -8.66 -6.24 6.10
C VAL A 37 -8.43 -7.13 7.32
N SER A 38 -7.38 -6.84 8.08
CA SER A 38 -7.01 -7.60 9.30
C SER A 38 -7.60 -7.01 10.57
N GLN A 39 -7.91 -5.71 10.58
CA GLN A 39 -8.46 -5.00 11.75
C GLN A 39 -9.64 -4.09 11.33
N PRO A 40 -10.84 -4.65 11.15
CA PRO A 40 -11.98 -3.91 10.59
C PRO A 40 -12.49 -2.77 11.48
N LEU A 41 -12.14 -2.76 12.77
CA LEU A 41 -12.52 -1.69 13.69
C LEU A 41 -11.60 -0.45 13.61
N SER A 42 -10.49 -0.52 12.88
CA SER A 42 -9.61 0.63 12.71
C SER A 42 -10.29 1.74 11.91
N PRO A 43 -10.23 3.01 12.36
CA PRO A 43 -10.77 4.14 11.61
C PRO A 43 -10.20 4.27 10.20
N LEU A 44 -8.95 3.86 9.96
CA LEU A 44 -8.33 3.94 8.64
C LEU A 44 -9.02 3.09 7.56
N VAL A 45 -9.59 1.96 7.96
CA VAL A 45 -10.29 1.05 7.04
C VAL A 45 -11.82 1.16 7.12
N ARG A 46 -12.32 2.23 7.72
CA ARG A 46 -13.76 2.46 7.81
C ARG A 46 -14.40 2.59 6.44
N GLY A 47 -15.42 1.77 6.17
CA GLY A 47 -16.10 1.71 4.88
C GLY A 47 -15.41 0.83 3.85
N PHE A 48 -14.32 0.17 4.19
CA PHE A 48 -13.68 -0.82 3.32
C PHE A 48 -14.53 -2.09 3.25
N ASP A 49 -14.49 -2.75 2.09
CA ASP A 49 -14.89 -4.14 1.97
C ASP A 49 -13.87 -5.04 2.68
N ASP A 50 -14.22 -6.28 3.00
CA ASP A 50 -13.31 -7.24 3.64
C ASP A 50 -12.07 -7.51 2.80
N GLU A 51 -12.24 -7.49 1.47
CA GLU A 51 -11.19 -7.61 0.46
C GLU A 51 -11.26 -6.44 -0.53
N PHE A 52 -10.09 -5.95 -0.95
CA PHE A 52 -10.01 -4.83 -1.89
C PHE A 52 -8.71 -4.87 -2.69
N LEU A 53 -8.69 -4.19 -3.83
CA LEU A 53 -7.57 -4.17 -4.76
C LEU A 53 -6.67 -2.95 -4.56
N VAL A 54 -5.35 -3.17 -4.64
CA VAL A 54 -4.32 -2.13 -4.52
C VAL A 54 -3.21 -2.33 -5.53
N PRO A 55 -2.76 -1.27 -6.24
CA PRO A 55 -1.57 -1.32 -7.06
C PRO A 55 -0.31 -1.47 -6.22
N HIS A 56 0.62 -2.28 -6.72
CA HIS A 56 1.98 -2.41 -6.20
C HIS A 56 2.98 -2.36 -7.35
N SER A 57 4.13 -1.70 -7.11
CA SER A 57 5.28 -1.68 -8.02
C SER A 57 6.55 -1.53 -7.21
N ARG A 58 7.21 -2.65 -6.88
CA ARG A 58 8.43 -2.62 -6.04
C ARG A 58 9.27 -3.88 -6.15
N TYR A 59 10.56 -3.74 -5.86
CA TYR A 59 11.53 -4.83 -5.77
C TYR A 59 11.85 -5.26 -4.33
N ALA A 60 11.29 -4.59 -3.33
CA ALA A 60 11.62 -4.84 -1.94
C ALA A 60 10.37 -5.05 -1.09
N GLN A 61 10.54 -5.74 0.03
CA GLN A 61 9.52 -5.90 1.06
C GLN A 61 10.19 -6.05 2.43
N VAL A 62 9.44 -5.73 3.49
CA VAL A 62 9.79 -6.10 4.85
C VAL A 62 9.14 -7.46 5.13
N PRO A 63 9.90 -8.51 5.46
CA PRO A 63 9.35 -9.83 5.78
C PRO A 63 8.38 -9.80 6.97
N LYS A 64 7.32 -10.59 6.90
CA LYS A 64 6.27 -10.67 7.94
C LYS A 64 6.85 -10.93 9.34
N GLN A 65 7.84 -11.79 9.45
CA GLN A 65 8.49 -12.14 10.71
C GLN A 65 9.09 -10.95 11.47
N LYS A 66 9.42 -9.87 10.75
CA LYS A 66 10.03 -8.67 11.34
C LYS A 66 9.01 -7.74 12.01
N TYR A 67 7.74 -7.77 11.59
CA TYR A 67 6.73 -6.84 12.11
C TYR A 67 5.54 -7.52 12.81
N GLN A 68 5.24 -8.80 12.54
CA GLN A 68 4.01 -9.46 13.03
C GLN A 68 3.83 -9.48 14.55
N HIS A 69 4.93 -9.42 15.31
CA HIS A 69 4.92 -9.39 16.78
C HIS A 69 5.53 -8.10 17.35
N HIS A 70 5.69 -7.08 16.51
CA HIS A 70 6.25 -5.82 16.98
C HIS A 70 5.25 -5.08 17.88
N PRO A 71 5.63 -4.68 19.12
CA PRO A 71 4.67 -4.15 20.11
C PRO A 71 4.01 -2.82 19.71
N ASP A 72 4.66 -2.02 18.84
CA ASP A 72 4.17 -0.72 18.39
C ASP A 72 3.65 -0.72 16.92
N LEU A 73 3.65 -1.85 16.24
CA LEU A 73 3.15 -1.93 14.86
C LEU A 73 1.92 -2.82 14.75
N HIS A 74 0.87 -2.28 14.14
CA HIS A 74 -0.39 -2.96 13.89
C HIS A 74 -0.64 -3.07 12.39
N VAL A 75 -0.79 -4.29 11.89
CA VAL A 75 -1.17 -4.56 10.50
C VAL A 75 -2.68 -4.41 10.37
N LEU A 76 -3.12 -3.52 9.51
CA LEU A 76 -4.55 -3.24 9.26
C LEU A 76 -5.06 -3.94 8.00
N ALA A 77 -4.19 -4.14 7.00
CA ALA A 77 -4.50 -4.92 5.80
C ALA A 77 -3.23 -5.57 5.25
N GLU A 78 -3.36 -6.80 4.78
CA GLU A 78 -2.25 -7.59 4.23
C GLU A 78 -2.75 -8.62 3.21
N ALA A 79 -1.81 -9.20 2.47
CA ALA A 79 -2.02 -10.38 1.63
C ALA A 79 -0.74 -11.23 1.57
N ASP A 80 -0.88 -12.53 1.29
CA ASP A 80 0.28 -13.43 1.18
C ASP A 80 1.23 -13.00 0.05
N ALA A 81 0.67 -12.55 -1.08
CA ALA A 81 1.46 -12.12 -2.24
C ALA A 81 2.28 -10.84 -1.98
N THR A 82 1.76 -9.92 -1.18
CA THR A 82 2.32 -8.58 -0.99
C THR A 82 2.92 -8.35 0.39
N GLY A 83 2.62 -9.20 1.38
CA GLY A 83 2.87 -8.90 2.79
C GLY A 83 1.93 -7.80 3.30
N ALA A 84 2.33 -7.14 4.38
CA ALA A 84 1.54 -6.04 4.93
C ALA A 84 1.45 -4.88 3.94
N TYR A 85 0.21 -4.48 3.63
CA TYR A 85 -0.09 -3.31 2.82
C TYR A 85 -0.22 -2.05 3.66
N LEU A 86 -1.01 -2.13 4.74
CA LEU A 86 -1.34 -0.99 5.60
C LEU A 86 -0.98 -1.32 7.04
N LEU A 87 -0.07 -0.54 7.60
CA LEU A 87 0.31 -0.63 9.01
C LEU A 87 0.19 0.75 9.66
N GLN A 88 0.05 0.75 10.98
CA GLN A 88 0.17 1.95 11.78
C GLN A 88 0.91 1.67 13.08
N ASN A 89 1.46 2.70 13.70
CA ASN A 89 1.92 2.60 15.07
C ASN A 89 0.75 2.71 16.07
N SER A 90 0.99 2.37 17.32
CA SER A 90 -0.05 2.31 18.37
C SER A 90 -0.79 3.63 18.57
N THR A 91 -0.15 4.77 18.30
CA THR A 91 -0.76 6.10 18.48
C THR A 91 -1.44 6.63 17.21
N GLY A 92 -1.30 5.96 16.05
CA GLY A 92 -1.78 6.47 14.76
C GLY A 92 -0.98 7.68 14.24
N SER A 93 0.11 8.06 14.89
CA SER A 93 0.95 9.18 14.44
C SER A 93 1.81 8.84 13.22
N ARG A 94 1.96 7.54 12.91
CA ARG A 94 2.68 7.03 11.75
C ARG A 94 1.86 5.95 11.06
N VAL A 95 1.58 6.18 9.79
CA VAL A 95 0.84 5.25 8.92
C VAL A 95 1.76 4.85 7.76
N PHE A 96 1.87 3.56 7.50
CA PHE A 96 2.76 3.00 6.48
C PHE A 96 1.93 2.27 5.43
N VAL A 97 2.04 2.69 4.18
CA VAL A 97 1.33 2.13 3.03
C VAL A 97 2.37 1.61 2.05
N THR A 98 2.49 0.30 1.90
CA THR A 98 3.56 -0.30 1.06
C THR A 98 3.20 -0.39 -0.43
N GLY A 99 1.94 -0.18 -0.77
CA GLY A 99 1.43 -0.11 -2.14
C GLY A 99 1.29 1.33 -2.63
N HIS A 100 0.62 1.46 -3.76
CA HIS A 100 0.42 2.73 -4.47
C HIS A 100 -1.07 3.03 -4.71
N PRO A 101 -1.89 3.28 -3.66
CA PRO A 101 -3.30 3.62 -3.85
C PRO A 101 -3.50 4.90 -4.67
N GLU A 102 -2.49 5.77 -4.70
CA GLU A 102 -2.50 7.06 -5.43
C GLU A 102 -2.29 6.92 -6.95
N TYR A 103 -1.93 5.74 -7.46
CA TYR A 103 -1.61 5.56 -8.87
C TYR A 103 -2.79 5.94 -9.78
N ASP A 104 -2.46 6.66 -10.86
CA ASP A 104 -3.38 6.89 -11.96
C ASP A 104 -3.58 5.64 -12.83
N LEU A 105 -4.59 5.67 -13.68
CA LEU A 105 -4.95 4.55 -14.54
C LEU A 105 -3.76 4.03 -15.36
N THR A 106 -2.91 4.92 -15.89
CA THR A 106 -1.84 4.54 -16.83
C THR A 106 -0.49 4.29 -16.19
N THR A 107 -0.31 4.59 -14.90
CA THR A 107 1.02 4.57 -14.25
C THR A 107 1.72 3.21 -14.39
N LEU A 108 1.04 2.10 -14.09
CA LEU A 108 1.62 0.76 -14.24
C LEU A 108 1.90 0.40 -15.71
N ASN A 109 1.08 0.87 -16.66
CA ASN A 109 1.34 0.71 -18.08
C ASN A 109 2.61 1.45 -18.49
N ASP A 110 2.78 2.69 -18.05
CA ASP A 110 3.93 3.51 -18.41
C ASP A 110 5.22 2.90 -17.86
N GLU A 111 5.19 2.36 -16.65
CA GLU A 111 6.29 1.60 -16.07
C GLU A 111 6.59 0.32 -16.89
N TYR A 112 5.57 -0.43 -17.25
CA TYR A 112 5.71 -1.65 -18.04
C TYR A 112 6.30 -1.39 -19.42
N GLN A 113 5.81 -0.38 -20.13
CA GLN A 113 6.32 0.03 -21.44
C GLN A 113 7.76 0.55 -21.36
N ARG A 114 8.08 1.32 -20.32
CA ARG A 114 9.45 1.78 -20.07
C ARG A 114 10.41 0.60 -19.87
N ASP A 115 10.01 -0.38 -19.05
CA ASP A 115 10.84 -1.54 -18.75
C ASP A 115 11.03 -2.44 -19.99
N LEU A 116 9.99 -2.59 -20.84
CA LEU A 116 10.08 -3.24 -22.15
C LEU A 116 11.06 -2.52 -23.08
N ALA A 117 10.94 -1.20 -23.19
CA ALA A 117 11.82 -0.38 -24.03
C ALA A 117 13.28 -0.44 -23.57
N ALA A 118 13.52 -0.65 -22.28
CA ALA A 118 14.85 -0.86 -21.71
C ALA A 118 15.39 -2.30 -21.90
N GLY A 119 14.63 -3.20 -22.50
CA GLY A 119 15.03 -4.60 -22.71
C GLY A 119 15.03 -5.46 -21.46
N LEU A 120 14.23 -5.11 -20.44
CA LEU A 120 14.20 -5.78 -19.13
C LEU A 120 13.25 -6.99 -19.05
N GLU A 121 12.58 -7.38 -20.09
CA GLU A 121 11.62 -8.50 -20.14
C GLU A 121 10.66 -8.53 -18.92
N PRO A 122 9.95 -7.42 -18.58
CA PRO A 122 9.09 -7.37 -17.43
C PRO A 122 7.88 -8.31 -17.59
N LYS A 123 7.42 -8.90 -16.49
CA LYS A 123 6.13 -9.59 -16.48
C LYS A 123 4.99 -8.59 -16.68
N VAL A 124 3.94 -9.02 -17.35
CA VAL A 124 2.69 -8.23 -17.46
C VAL A 124 2.16 -7.94 -16.06
N PRO A 125 1.86 -6.66 -15.71
CA PRO A 125 1.29 -6.34 -14.42
C PRO A 125 0.02 -7.13 -14.11
N GLU A 126 0.02 -7.83 -12.97
CA GLU A 126 -1.06 -8.74 -12.58
C GLU A 126 -2.38 -7.99 -12.33
N ASN A 127 -3.50 -8.51 -12.80
CA ASN A 127 -4.86 -7.96 -12.63
C ASN A 127 -5.04 -6.49 -13.06
N TYR A 128 -4.14 -5.96 -13.87
CA TYR A 128 -4.15 -4.55 -14.27
C TYR A 128 -4.80 -4.32 -15.63
N TYR A 129 -4.46 -5.13 -16.61
CA TYR A 129 -5.12 -5.09 -17.90
C TYR A 129 -6.40 -5.94 -17.88
N LYS A 130 -7.40 -5.55 -18.66
CA LYS A 130 -8.62 -6.34 -18.86
C LYS A 130 -8.25 -7.74 -19.33
N GLN A 131 -8.69 -8.75 -18.59
CA GLN A 131 -8.36 -10.18 -18.82
C GLN A 131 -6.85 -10.47 -18.86
N ASN A 132 -6.04 -9.67 -18.15
CA ASN A 132 -4.57 -9.73 -18.16
C ASN A 132 -3.93 -9.59 -19.55
N ASP A 133 -4.61 -8.94 -20.49
CA ASP A 133 -4.17 -8.74 -21.87
C ASP A 133 -3.82 -7.26 -22.12
N PRO A 134 -2.54 -6.90 -22.32
CA PRO A 134 -2.12 -5.53 -22.59
C PRO A 134 -2.84 -4.89 -23.79
N ALA A 135 -3.25 -5.68 -24.79
CA ALA A 135 -3.97 -5.18 -25.96
C ALA A 135 -5.39 -4.68 -25.64
N LYS A 136 -5.96 -5.10 -24.50
CA LYS A 136 -7.30 -4.70 -24.06
C LYS A 136 -7.33 -3.45 -23.19
N GLY A 137 -6.14 -2.92 -22.88
CA GLY A 137 -5.96 -1.74 -22.07
C GLY A 137 -6.22 -1.94 -20.57
N PRO A 138 -5.79 -0.97 -19.74
CA PRO A 138 -5.94 -1.02 -18.29
C PRO A 138 -7.38 -0.77 -17.84
N HIS A 139 -7.67 -1.18 -16.58
CA HIS A 139 -8.86 -0.77 -15.88
C HIS A 139 -8.54 -0.41 -14.42
N LYS A 140 -9.18 0.63 -13.90
CA LYS A 140 -8.92 1.13 -12.53
C LYS A 140 -9.89 0.50 -11.55
N LEU A 141 -9.41 -0.43 -10.72
CA LEU A 141 -10.23 -1.18 -9.76
C LEU A 141 -9.94 -0.82 -8.29
N TRP A 142 -9.13 0.20 -8.03
CA TRP A 142 -8.66 0.56 -6.67
C TRP A 142 -9.08 1.95 -6.21
N GLN A 143 -9.76 2.74 -7.05
CA GLN A 143 -10.03 4.16 -6.76
C GLN A 143 -10.88 4.38 -5.53
N SER A 144 -11.94 3.58 -5.32
CA SER A 144 -12.87 3.77 -4.20
C SER A 144 -12.17 3.55 -2.85
N HIS A 145 -11.37 2.49 -2.71
CA HIS A 145 -10.64 2.19 -1.48
C HIS A 145 -9.45 3.13 -1.26
N ALA A 146 -8.81 3.60 -2.34
CA ALA A 146 -7.80 4.66 -2.25
C ALA A 146 -8.42 5.96 -1.71
N PHE A 147 -9.56 6.37 -2.24
CA PHE A 147 -10.28 7.55 -1.77
C PHE A 147 -10.67 7.42 -0.29
N LEU A 148 -11.21 6.27 0.12
CA LEU A 148 -11.55 6.00 1.52
C LEU A 148 -10.34 6.07 2.44
N LEU A 149 -9.20 5.47 2.06
CA LEU A 149 -7.97 5.51 2.85
C LEU A 149 -7.54 6.95 3.15
N PHE A 150 -7.39 7.77 2.11
CA PHE A 150 -6.96 9.16 2.28
C PHE A 150 -7.99 10.01 3.03
N SER A 151 -9.27 9.83 2.75
CA SER A 151 -10.36 10.52 3.46
C SER A 151 -10.41 10.13 4.94
N ASN A 152 -10.28 8.85 5.27
CA ASN A 152 -10.24 8.37 6.64
C ASN A 152 -9.01 8.89 7.38
N TRP A 153 -7.83 8.85 6.75
CA TRP A 153 -6.61 9.38 7.35
C TRP A 153 -6.73 10.88 7.65
N LEU A 154 -7.16 11.68 6.66
CA LEU A 154 -7.37 13.12 6.87
C LEU A 154 -8.39 13.40 7.97
N ASN A 155 -9.53 12.73 7.96
CA ASN A 155 -10.60 12.97 8.91
C ASN A 155 -10.20 12.55 10.34
N TYR A 156 -9.78 11.31 10.53
CA TYR A 156 -9.60 10.74 11.87
C TYR A 156 -8.22 10.99 12.47
N TYR A 157 -7.18 11.14 11.65
CA TYR A 157 -5.79 11.22 12.11
C TYR A 157 -5.20 12.62 11.98
N VAL A 158 -5.78 13.48 11.14
CA VAL A 158 -5.31 14.86 10.94
C VAL A 158 -6.31 15.85 11.54
N TYR A 159 -7.52 15.96 11.01
CA TYR A 159 -8.47 16.99 11.43
C TYR A 159 -8.98 16.77 12.85
N GLN A 160 -9.39 15.58 13.22
CA GLN A 160 -9.89 15.30 14.58
C GLN A 160 -8.77 15.42 15.63
N ALA A 161 -7.56 15.01 15.31
CA ALA A 161 -6.41 15.19 16.21
C ALA A 161 -6.08 16.67 16.46
N LEU A 162 -6.27 17.54 15.45
CA LEU A 162 -6.07 18.99 15.59
C LEU A 162 -7.19 19.65 16.40
N SER A 163 -8.45 19.19 16.27
CA SER A 163 -9.58 19.77 17.02
C SER A 163 -9.47 19.53 18.53
N LEU A 164 -8.83 18.46 18.97
CA LEU A 164 -8.60 18.17 20.40
C LEU A 164 -7.53 19.09 21.04
N ILE A 165 -6.76 19.82 20.25
CA ILE A 165 -5.71 20.75 20.75
C ILE A 165 -6.32 22.13 21.06
N HIS A 166 -7.53 22.41 20.62
CA HIS A 166 -8.18 23.71 20.75
C HIS A 166 -9.37 23.74 21.77
N ILE A 167 -9.49 22.72 22.61
CA ILE A 167 -10.45 22.70 23.72
C ILE A 167 -9.77 23.02 25.02
#